data_de6092a62cda5f2203788a8fda631635
#
_entry.id   de6092a62cda5f2203788a8fda631635
#
_cell.length_a   1.000
_cell.length_b   1.000
_cell.length_c   1.000
_cell.angle_alpha   90.00
_cell.angle_beta   90.00
_cell.angle_gamma   90.00
#
_symmetry.space_group_name_H-M   'P 1'
#
loop_
_entity.id
_entity.type
_entity.pdbx_description
1 polymer ?
#
loop_
_entity_poly.entity_id
_entity_poly.type
_entity_poly.pdbx_seq_one_letter_code
_entity_poly.pdbx_strand_id
1 'polypeptide(L)'
;MKITSFNPLIVTKDAEATIALFEALGFKRRHTKEGIGINNTTDVRMKDANGFHVDVSGGDGEWTMIRMNVDNLEEALAFLEARGFHKARHEAAHETVDTGSSRFNIMVSPSGYILAVSQHIKDHDRCGGNTLATLMGFYSRIRTRDRRREKKK
;
A
#
# COMPACT_ATOMS: atom_id res chain seq x y z
N MET A 1 -14.06 13.15 6.71
CA MET A 1 -13.19 12.32 5.85
C MET A 1 -13.85 12.09 4.50
N LYS A 2 -13.12 12.34 3.42
CA LYS A 2 -13.54 12.05 2.04
C LYS A 2 -12.55 11.07 1.41
N ILE A 3 -13.06 10.03 0.77
CA ILE A 3 -12.23 9.13 -0.06
C ILE A 3 -11.95 9.82 -1.37
N THR A 4 -10.68 9.98 -1.73
CA THR A 4 -10.23 10.67 -2.96
C THR A 4 -9.84 9.70 -4.06
N SER A 5 -9.43 8.47 -3.73
CA SER A 5 -9.31 7.34 -4.65
C SER A 5 -9.42 6.01 -3.91
N PHE A 6 -9.82 4.97 -4.64
CA PHE A 6 -10.01 3.63 -4.11
C PHE A 6 -9.71 2.63 -5.22
N ASN A 7 -8.66 1.83 -5.06
CA ASN A 7 -8.18 0.94 -6.12
C ASN A 7 -7.37 -0.23 -5.59
N PRO A 8 -7.32 -1.36 -6.33
CA PRO A 8 -6.40 -2.45 -6.01
C PRO A 8 -4.96 -1.97 -6.03
N LEU A 9 -4.16 -2.48 -5.10
CA LEU A 9 -2.70 -2.41 -5.10
C LEU A 9 -2.15 -3.83 -5.10
N ILE A 10 -1.39 -4.14 -6.14
CA ILE A 10 -0.69 -5.42 -6.31
C ILE A 10 0.78 -5.18 -6.00
N VAL A 11 1.32 -5.91 -5.03
CA VAL A 11 2.75 -5.96 -4.75
C VAL A 11 3.25 -7.30 -5.22
N THR A 12 4.25 -7.32 -6.09
CA THR A 12 4.75 -8.54 -6.73
C THR A 12 6.26 -8.48 -6.96
N LYS A 13 6.89 -9.63 -7.04
CA LYS A 13 8.32 -9.76 -7.39
C LYS A 13 8.57 -9.44 -8.86
N ASP A 14 7.58 -9.69 -9.71
CA ASP A 14 7.64 -9.42 -11.13
C ASP A 14 6.63 -8.32 -11.52
N ALA A 15 6.96 -7.10 -11.14
CA ALA A 15 6.11 -5.95 -11.41
C ALA A 15 5.97 -5.68 -12.91
N GLU A 16 7.03 -5.87 -13.71
CA GLU A 16 6.98 -5.60 -15.14
C GLU A 16 6.06 -6.59 -15.90
N ALA A 17 6.09 -7.86 -15.55
CA ALA A 17 5.14 -8.84 -16.14
C ALA A 17 3.69 -8.51 -15.77
N THR A 18 3.45 -8.09 -14.51
CA THR A 18 2.13 -7.68 -14.05
C THR A 18 1.66 -6.40 -14.76
N ILE A 19 2.54 -5.42 -14.93
CA ILE A 19 2.25 -4.20 -15.68
C ILE A 19 1.93 -4.52 -17.15
N ALA A 20 2.73 -5.37 -17.79
CA ALA A 20 2.49 -5.80 -19.17
C ALA A 20 1.14 -6.50 -19.34
N LEU A 21 0.71 -7.31 -18.35
CA LEU A 21 -0.63 -7.89 -18.34
C LEU A 21 -1.71 -6.82 -18.34
N PHE A 22 -1.61 -5.81 -17.45
CA PHE A 22 -2.59 -4.72 -17.39
C PHE A 22 -2.55 -3.84 -18.64
N GLU A 23 -1.39 -3.62 -19.25
CA GLU A 23 -1.28 -2.92 -20.53
C GLU A 23 -2.02 -3.70 -21.65
N ALA A 24 -1.90 -5.02 -21.68
CA ALA A 24 -2.64 -5.89 -22.62
C ALA A 24 -4.17 -5.85 -22.36
N LEU A 25 -4.60 -5.61 -21.13
CA LEU A 25 -6.01 -5.40 -20.74
C LEU A 25 -6.52 -3.98 -21.04
N GLY A 26 -5.68 -3.10 -21.60
CA GLY A 26 -6.06 -1.74 -22.01
C GLY A 26 -5.78 -0.66 -20.97
N PHE A 27 -5.09 -0.98 -19.88
CA PHE A 27 -4.61 0.02 -18.93
C PHE A 27 -3.40 0.76 -19.47
N LYS A 28 -3.24 2.02 -19.09
CA LYS A 28 -2.08 2.86 -19.43
C LYS A 28 -1.41 3.35 -18.16
N ARG A 29 -0.09 3.36 -18.14
CA ARG A 29 0.70 3.97 -17.07
C ARG A 29 0.35 5.45 -16.97
N ARG A 30 0.04 5.93 -15.77
CA ARG A 30 -0.29 7.33 -15.48
C ARG A 30 0.77 8.01 -14.66
N HIS A 31 1.32 7.29 -13.71
CA HIS A 31 2.37 7.77 -12.83
C HIS A 31 3.29 6.61 -12.52
N THR A 32 4.59 6.83 -12.70
CA THR A 32 5.64 5.88 -12.35
C THR A 32 6.55 6.54 -11.34
N LYS A 33 6.83 5.85 -10.25
CA LYS A 33 7.79 6.25 -9.25
C LYS A 33 8.84 5.14 -9.14
N GLU A 34 10.08 5.48 -9.45
CA GLU A 34 11.23 4.58 -9.41
C GLU A 34 12.10 4.87 -8.18
N GLY A 35 13.02 3.97 -7.88
CA GLY A 35 14.00 4.18 -6.84
C GLY A 35 13.43 4.14 -5.43
N ILE A 36 12.38 3.36 -5.20
CA ILE A 36 11.70 3.34 -3.94
C ILE A 36 12.39 2.33 -2.99
N GLY A 37 12.88 2.86 -1.84
CA GLY A 37 13.47 2.06 -0.78
C GLY A 37 14.83 1.47 -1.12
N ILE A 38 15.32 0.56 -0.26
CA ILE A 38 16.64 -0.10 -0.39
C ILE A 38 16.69 -0.99 -1.63
N ASN A 39 15.56 -1.55 -2.05
CA ASN A 39 15.47 -2.50 -3.17
C ASN A 39 15.24 -1.79 -4.52
N ASN A 40 15.29 -0.47 -4.58
CA ASN A 40 15.12 0.32 -5.81
C ASN A 40 13.86 -0.09 -6.61
N THR A 41 12.74 -0.29 -5.91
CA THR A 41 11.50 -0.79 -6.51
C THR A 41 10.75 0.29 -7.28
N THR A 42 9.89 -0.13 -8.19
CA THR A 42 9.04 0.72 -9.00
C THR A 42 7.58 0.60 -8.53
N ASP A 43 6.89 1.72 -8.42
CA ASP A 43 5.45 1.81 -8.15
C ASP A 43 4.77 2.50 -9.35
N VAL A 44 3.84 1.80 -9.98
CA VAL A 44 3.16 2.27 -11.20
C VAL A 44 1.67 2.35 -10.97
N ARG A 45 1.12 3.54 -11.12
CA ARG A 45 -0.33 3.75 -11.19
C ARG A 45 -0.79 3.62 -12.63
N MET A 46 -1.77 2.77 -12.85
CA MET A 46 -2.36 2.50 -14.16
C MET A 46 -3.85 2.86 -14.18
N LYS A 47 -4.36 3.21 -15.36
CA LYS A 47 -5.76 3.56 -15.57
C LYS A 47 -6.23 3.10 -16.94
N ASP A 48 -7.43 2.52 -17.02
CA ASP A 48 -8.08 2.18 -18.28
C ASP A 48 -8.93 3.34 -18.86
N ALA A 49 -9.55 3.10 -20.01
CA ALA A 49 -10.42 4.08 -20.69
C ALA A 49 -11.72 4.35 -19.92
N ASN A 50 -12.20 3.42 -19.11
CA ASN A 50 -13.42 3.53 -18.31
C ASN A 50 -13.19 4.21 -16.95
N GLY A 51 -11.94 4.48 -16.59
CA GLY A 51 -11.60 5.14 -15.35
C GLY A 51 -11.24 4.20 -14.22
N PHE A 52 -11.15 2.89 -14.43
CA PHE A 52 -10.64 1.95 -13.45
C PHE A 52 -9.14 2.15 -13.21
N HIS A 53 -8.73 1.99 -11.99
CA HIS A 53 -7.34 2.14 -11.56
C HIS A 53 -6.82 0.84 -10.96
N VAL A 54 -5.55 0.57 -11.17
CA VAL A 54 -4.75 -0.41 -10.44
C VAL A 54 -3.37 0.17 -10.18
N ASP A 55 -2.85 -0.07 -8.98
CA ASP A 55 -1.46 0.25 -8.65
C ASP A 55 -0.67 -1.06 -8.63
N VAL A 56 0.51 -1.08 -9.25
CA VAL A 56 1.45 -2.21 -9.25
C VAL A 56 2.76 -1.75 -8.65
N SER A 57 3.22 -2.45 -7.65
CA SER A 57 4.46 -2.13 -6.93
C SER A 57 5.39 -3.35 -6.90
N GLY A 58 6.67 -3.12 -7.18
CA GLY A 58 7.69 -4.14 -6.98
C GLY A 58 7.88 -4.45 -5.49
N GLY A 59 8.14 -5.72 -5.15
CA GLY A 59 8.37 -6.14 -3.76
C GLY A 59 8.85 -7.57 -3.62
N ASP A 60 9.20 -7.96 -2.39
CA ASP A 60 9.74 -9.29 -2.09
C ASP A 60 8.66 -10.39 -1.94
N GLY A 61 7.39 -10.05 -2.09
CA GLY A 61 6.26 -10.96 -1.92
C GLY A 61 5.17 -10.75 -2.94
N GLU A 62 4.15 -11.61 -2.88
CA GLU A 62 2.95 -11.54 -3.71
C GLU A 62 1.77 -11.15 -2.83
N TRP A 63 1.25 -9.92 -2.99
CA TRP A 63 0.20 -9.35 -2.15
C TRP A 63 -0.81 -8.59 -2.98
N THR A 64 -2.07 -8.73 -2.61
CA THR A 64 -3.12 -7.85 -3.11
C THR A 64 -3.80 -7.20 -1.92
N MET A 65 -3.94 -5.88 -1.97
CA MET A 65 -4.63 -5.09 -0.97
C MET A 65 -5.43 -3.98 -1.65
N ILE A 66 -6.23 -3.26 -0.88
CA ILE A 66 -6.95 -2.09 -1.36
C ILE A 66 -6.17 -0.84 -0.91
N ARG A 67 -5.85 0.05 -1.85
CA ARG A 67 -5.36 1.40 -1.56
C ARG A 67 -6.55 2.35 -1.48
N MET A 68 -6.70 3.00 -0.34
CA MET A 68 -7.71 4.01 -0.09
C MET A 68 -7.01 5.34 0.23
N ASN A 69 -7.09 6.29 -0.71
CA ASN A 69 -6.60 7.64 -0.44
C ASN A 69 -7.73 8.49 0.16
N VAL A 70 -7.39 9.28 1.16
CA VAL A 70 -8.30 10.12 1.91
C VAL A 70 -7.77 11.55 2.01
N ASP A 71 -8.64 12.49 2.31
CA ASP A 71 -8.28 13.90 2.58
C ASP A 71 -7.80 14.13 4.02
N ASN A 72 -8.15 13.24 4.94
CA ASN A 72 -7.73 13.29 6.35
C ASN A 72 -7.43 11.88 6.87
N LEU A 73 -6.13 11.59 7.04
CA LEU A 73 -5.65 10.28 7.46
C LEU A 73 -6.07 9.94 8.88
N GLU A 74 -5.92 10.89 9.81
CA GLU A 74 -6.19 10.69 11.22
C GLU A 74 -7.68 10.35 11.44
N GLU A 75 -8.58 11.06 10.77
CA GLU A 75 -10.02 10.79 10.81
C GLU A 75 -10.35 9.42 10.23
N ALA A 76 -9.69 9.04 9.12
CA ALA A 76 -9.88 7.73 8.51
C ALA A 76 -9.42 6.58 9.42
N LEU A 77 -8.27 6.73 10.07
CA LEU A 77 -7.76 5.74 11.02
C LEU A 77 -8.70 5.57 12.20
N ALA A 78 -9.14 6.67 12.84
CA ALA A 78 -10.09 6.63 13.94
C ALA A 78 -11.42 5.99 13.54
N PHE A 79 -11.92 6.27 12.33
CA PHE A 79 -13.14 5.67 11.80
C PHE A 79 -13.02 4.16 11.62
N LEU A 80 -11.88 3.68 11.16
CA LEU A 80 -11.61 2.25 10.96
C LEU A 80 -11.37 1.54 12.30
N GLU A 81 -10.60 2.13 13.19
CA GLU A 81 -10.34 1.58 14.54
C GLU A 81 -11.62 1.40 15.35
N ALA A 82 -12.56 2.36 15.28
CA ALA A 82 -13.89 2.24 15.89
C ALA A 82 -14.73 1.06 15.33
N ARG A 83 -14.33 0.48 14.20
CA ARG A 83 -14.96 -0.68 13.55
C ARG A 83 -14.15 -1.96 13.65
N GLY A 84 -13.19 -1.99 14.56
CA GLY A 84 -12.38 -3.18 14.86
C GLY A 84 -11.17 -3.38 13.96
N PHE A 85 -10.88 -2.46 13.05
CA PHE A 85 -9.59 -2.48 12.35
C PHE A 85 -8.46 -2.17 13.33
N HIS A 86 -7.31 -2.73 13.06
CA HIS A 86 -6.10 -2.41 13.81
C HIS A 86 -4.94 -2.15 12.85
N LYS A 87 -3.97 -1.35 13.30
CA LYS A 87 -2.74 -1.14 12.56
C LYS A 87 -1.99 -2.46 12.48
N ALA A 88 -1.46 -2.75 11.29
CA ALA A 88 -0.65 -3.95 11.10
C ALA A 88 0.54 -3.94 12.09
N ARG A 89 0.73 -5.05 12.81
CA ARG A 89 1.75 -5.19 13.86
C ARG A 89 3.15 -5.37 13.26
N HIS A 90 3.86 -4.29 13.09
CA HIS A 90 5.30 -4.29 12.84
C HIS A 90 5.96 -3.29 13.78
N GLU A 91 7.17 -3.54 14.24
CA GLU A 91 7.87 -2.64 15.19
C GLU A 91 8.03 -1.20 14.66
N ALA A 92 8.03 -1.01 13.34
CA ALA A 92 8.03 0.30 12.69
C ALA A 92 6.63 0.79 12.25
N ALA A 93 5.56 -0.01 12.35
CA ALA A 93 4.24 0.30 11.79
C ALA A 93 3.25 0.87 12.82
N HIS A 94 3.68 1.11 14.06
CA HIS A 94 2.89 1.89 15.01
C HIS A 94 2.85 3.36 14.63
N GLU A 95 3.81 3.82 13.82
CA GLU A 95 3.88 5.19 13.34
C GLU A 95 3.34 5.31 11.92
N THR A 96 2.76 6.46 11.64
CA THR A 96 2.35 6.84 10.29
C THR A 96 3.60 6.97 9.42
N VAL A 97 3.62 6.22 8.33
CA VAL A 97 4.72 6.25 7.37
C VAL A 97 4.60 7.48 6.49
N ASP A 98 5.66 8.29 6.45
CA ASP A 98 5.78 9.46 5.60
C ASP A 98 6.74 9.18 4.44
N THR A 99 6.27 9.35 3.20
CA THR A 99 7.04 9.15 1.97
C THR A 99 7.54 10.47 1.37
N GLY A 100 7.32 11.60 2.04
CA GLY A 100 7.55 12.94 1.51
C GLY A 100 6.46 13.42 0.53
N SER A 101 5.75 12.52 -0.14
CA SER A 101 4.61 12.84 -1.03
C SER A 101 3.27 12.33 -0.51
N SER A 102 3.28 11.43 0.46
CA SER A 102 2.09 10.91 1.12
C SER A 102 2.41 10.35 2.50
N ARG A 103 1.42 10.40 3.38
CA ARG A 103 1.43 9.71 4.66
C ARG A 103 0.48 8.54 4.59
N PHE A 104 0.83 7.41 5.20
CA PHE A 104 -0.06 6.24 5.17
C PHE A 104 0.11 5.32 6.38
N ASN A 105 -0.91 4.50 6.59
CA ASN A 105 -0.88 3.35 7.50
C ASN A 105 -1.48 2.13 6.81
N ILE A 106 -1.03 0.96 7.24
CA ILE A 106 -1.63 -0.31 6.84
C ILE A 106 -2.58 -0.75 7.94
N MET A 107 -3.84 -0.92 7.59
CA MET A 107 -4.92 -1.34 8.48
C MET A 107 -5.38 -2.75 8.14
N VAL A 108 -5.57 -3.57 9.16
CA VAL A 108 -6.07 -4.94 9.02
C VAL A 108 -7.49 -5.01 9.58
N SER A 109 -8.42 -5.54 8.79
CA SER A 109 -9.79 -5.72 9.20
C SER A 109 -9.96 -6.86 10.21
N PRO A 110 -11.08 -6.94 10.95
CA PRO A 110 -11.39 -8.10 11.80
C PRO A 110 -11.37 -9.44 11.05
N SER A 111 -11.73 -9.43 9.76
CA SER A 111 -11.73 -10.63 8.88
C SER A 111 -10.40 -10.87 8.16
N GLY A 112 -9.38 -10.02 8.36
CA GLY A 112 -8.02 -10.23 7.90
C GLY A 112 -7.66 -9.62 6.55
N TYR A 113 -8.56 -8.90 5.86
CA TYR A 113 -8.15 -8.17 4.65
C TYR A 113 -7.41 -6.87 4.99
N ILE A 114 -6.63 -6.36 4.04
CA ILE A 114 -5.69 -5.28 4.27
C ILE A 114 -6.09 -4.04 3.47
N LEU A 115 -6.09 -2.88 4.16
CA LEU A 115 -6.21 -1.57 3.56
C LEU A 115 -4.90 -0.78 3.71
N ALA A 116 -4.39 -0.25 2.61
CA ALA A 116 -3.37 0.80 2.63
C ALA A 116 -4.08 2.16 2.63
N VAL A 117 -4.22 2.77 3.80
CA VAL A 117 -4.89 4.06 3.97
C VAL A 117 -3.86 5.17 3.86
N SER A 118 -4.01 6.07 2.91
CA SER A 118 -3.03 7.12 2.64
C SER A 118 -3.67 8.50 2.43
N GLN A 119 -2.91 9.53 2.77
CA GLN A 119 -3.21 10.92 2.49
C GLN A 119 -2.07 11.53 1.68
N HIS A 120 -2.39 12.19 0.56
CA HIS A 120 -1.41 12.90 -0.23
C HIS A 120 -0.98 14.19 0.46
N ILE A 121 0.35 14.40 0.58
CA ILE A 121 0.93 15.64 1.13
C ILE A 121 1.06 16.64 -0.01
N LYS A 122 0.39 17.78 0.11
CA LYS A 122 0.59 18.90 -0.82
C LYS A 122 1.94 19.55 -0.55
N ASP A 123 2.62 20.00 -1.60
CA ASP A 123 4.03 20.45 -1.66
C ASP A 123 4.50 21.51 -0.63
N HIS A 124 3.71 21.92 0.36
CA HIS A 124 4.09 22.91 1.36
C HIS A 124 4.73 22.36 2.64
N ASP A 125 4.71 21.03 2.86
CA ASP A 125 5.19 20.42 4.12
C ASP A 125 6.32 19.40 3.88
N ARG A 126 7.32 19.72 3.07
CA ARG A 126 8.46 18.83 2.83
C ARG A 126 9.40 18.76 4.03
N CYS A 127 9.32 17.67 4.79
CA CYS A 127 10.46 17.11 5.52
C CYS A 127 10.66 15.65 5.15
N GLY A 128 11.88 15.30 4.75
CA GLY A 128 12.23 14.03 4.10
C GLY A 128 12.18 12.81 5.04
N GLY A 129 11.82 11.67 4.47
CA GLY A 129 11.89 10.37 5.13
C GLY A 129 11.81 9.22 4.12
N ASN A 130 12.71 8.30 4.23
CA ASN A 130 12.98 7.15 3.36
C ASN A 130 12.09 5.97 3.77
N THR A 131 11.00 5.64 3.02
CA THR A 131 9.94 4.92 3.73
C THR A 131 9.28 3.73 3.04
N LEU A 132 9.60 3.41 1.78
CA LEU A 132 9.04 2.23 1.11
C LEU A 132 9.78 0.92 1.43
N ALA A 133 11.05 1.01 1.83
CA ALA A 133 11.80 -0.14 2.36
C ALA A 133 11.14 -0.75 3.60
N THR A 134 10.46 0.09 4.41
CA THR A 134 9.71 -0.34 5.60
C THR A 134 8.46 -1.13 5.23
N LEU A 135 7.77 -0.81 4.13
CA LEU A 135 6.61 -1.55 3.64
C LEU A 135 6.95 -2.98 3.21
N MET A 136 8.09 -3.15 2.53
CA MET A 136 8.48 -4.42 1.93
C MET A 136 8.94 -5.46 2.97
N GLY A 137 9.69 -5.05 4.00
CA GLY A 137 10.05 -5.91 5.13
C GLY A 137 8.86 -6.32 6.00
N PHE A 138 7.77 -5.59 5.90
CA PHE A 138 6.56 -5.78 6.65
C PHE A 138 5.76 -7.01 6.19
N TYR A 139 5.58 -7.21 4.90
CA TYR A 139 4.72 -8.27 4.36
C TYR A 139 5.34 -9.66 4.47
N SER A 140 6.65 -9.80 4.37
CA SER A 140 7.31 -11.10 4.53
C SER A 140 7.15 -11.69 5.94
N ARG A 141 7.02 -10.83 6.96
CA ARG A 141 6.90 -11.26 8.37
C ARG A 141 5.48 -11.59 8.83
N ILE A 142 4.43 -11.01 8.23
CA ILE A 142 3.04 -11.35 8.58
C ILE A 142 2.77 -12.82 8.24
N ARG A 143 3.17 -13.28 7.07
CA ARG A 143 2.88 -14.63 6.57
C ARG A 143 3.62 -15.74 7.32
N THR A 144 4.82 -15.46 7.83
CA THR A 144 5.58 -16.47 8.62
C THR A 144 4.98 -16.72 9.99
N ARG A 145 4.22 -15.77 10.54
CA ARG A 145 3.60 -15.93 11.86
C ARG A 145 2.27 -16.71 11.81
N ASP A 146 1.46 -16.53 10.76
CA ASP A 146 0.23 -17.30 10.57
C ASP A 146 0.53 -18.76 10.30
N ARG A 147 1.53 -19.09 9.46
CA ARG A 147 1.96 -20.47 9.24
C ARG A 147 2.50 -21.17 10.48
N ARG A 148 3.03 -20.44 11.48
CA ARG A 148 3.46 -21.02 12.77
C ARG A 148 2.31 -21.30 13.73
N ARG A 149 1.18 -20.61 13.60
CA ARG A 149 -0.04 -20.89 14.39
C ARG A 149 -0.77 -22.12 13.89
N GLU A 150 -0.82 -22.34 12.58
CA GLU A 150 -1.44 -23.53 11.98
C GLU A 150 -0.68 -24.85 12.28
N LYS A 151 0.65 -24.76 12.49
CA LYS A 151 1.46 -25.95 12.84
C LYS A 151 1.46 -26.30 14.34
N LYS A 152 0.78 -25.52 15.20
CA LYS A 152 0.68 -25.78 16.65
C LYS A 152 -0.73 -26.17 17.12
N LYS A 153 -1.65 -26.42 16.20
CA LYS A 153 -2.92 -27.11 16.40
C LYS A 153 -2.85 -28.49 15.80
#